data_34d8d0604f3cd230c0607df7b8be8f08
#
_entry.id   34d8d0604f3cd230c0607df7b8be8f08
#
_cell.length_a   1.000
_cell.length_b   1.000
_cell.length_c   1.000
_cell.angle_alpha   90.00
_cell.angle_beta   90.00
_cell.angle_gamma   90.00
#
_symmetry.space_group_name_H-M   'P 1'
#
loop_
_entity.id
_entity.type
_entity.pdbx_description
1 polymer ?
#
loop_
_entity_poly.entity_id
_entity_poly.type
_entity_poly.pdbx_seq_one_letter_code
_entity_poly.pdbx_strand_id
1 'polypeptide(L)'
;YISSFFDKYFGNNFQDYYDELRISKSIPTLLENKLTLDDMAIKFGFTDARGYVRAFKKIYNTTPTEYRKGTTSSSQSGILLTQFDTNKYLDKLLKNNDQKYHLPLKKHKNSIIKDFEADCNNSSPLKPTYLNFFTVSRAFDFLSKPHQEMSEDLLSEIPFKYVKFHGIFDDTMHVIKKRGDTFTYSFFYIDMVLDYIMKLGIKPLIQLSYMPSCLTNNMPHYDNGMIVSLPNNDEEFLKLINALVIHLIERYGIKEVESWPFTFWNAPDTSKYAYGVEDTPHFLKLYKEIYNIIKQISSKIEFGSPSLLPLCDETKKFDKEFLDYARNNDCYPDFLIVHYFENNFSNYFKQINKEQFPTDPNNFTKFIDYIKSPDFYYGKKVYLTEFN
;
A
#
# COMPACT_ATOMS: atom_id res chain seq x y z
N TYR A 1 -2.62 -35.74 -0.53
CA TYR A 1 -1.39 -34.97 -0.25
C TYR A 1 -1.55 -33.48 -0.60
N ILE A 2 -1.94 -33.11 -1.84
CA ILE A 2 -2.06 -31.70 -2.26
C ILE A 2 -3.16 -30.97 -1.48
N SER A 3 -4.34 -31.60 -1.35
CA SER A 3 -5.47 -31.00 -0.63
C SER A 3 -5.14 -30.77 0.86
N SER A 4 -4.49 -31.74 1.50
CA SER A 4 -4.08 -31.61 2.90
C SER A 4 -2.99 -30.56 3.10
N PHE A 5 -2.10 -30.38 2.12
CA PHE A 5 -1.12 -29.30 2.11
C PHE A 5 -1.82 -27.95 2.05
N PHE A 6 -2.73 -27.77 1.10
CA PHE A 6 -3.47 -26.53 0.93
C PHE A 6 -4.36 -26.19 2.15
N ASP A 7 -5.02 -27.19 2.74
CA ASP A 7 -5.79 -26.97 3.96
C ASP A 7 -4.95 -26.55 5.15
N LYS A 8 -3.73 -27.16 5.29
CA LYS A 8 -2.80 -26.85 6.38
C LYS A 8 -2.19 -25.46 6.26
N TYR A 9 -1.73 -25.06 5.07
CA TYR A 9 -0.94 -23.84 4.88
C TYR A 9 -1.74 -22.64 4.40
N PHE A 10 -2.86 -22.86 3.71
CA PHE A 10 -3.73 -21.82 3.15
C PHE A 10 -5.12 -21.79 3.78
N GLY A 11 -5.43 -22.73 4.68
CA GLY A 11 -6.73 -22.83 5.30
C GLY A 11 -7.88 -23.13 4.33
N ASN A 12 -7.57 -23.50 3.08
CA ASN A 12 -8.48 -23.81 1.99
C ASN A 12 -8.13 -25.15 1.36
N ASN A 13 -9.11 -25.82 0.74
CA ASN A 13 -8.77 -26.87 -0.19
C ASN A 13 -8.21 -26.29 -1.50
N PHE A 14 -7.50 -27.11 -2.26
CA PHE A 14 -6.86 -26.68 -3.51
C PHE A 14 -7.86 -26.08 -4.52
N GLN A 15 -9.06 -26.62 -4.62
CA GLN A 15 -10.07 -26.13 -5.57
C GLN A 15 -10.56 -24.73 -5.20
N ASP A 16 -10.81 -24.47 -3.93
CA ASP A 16 -11.22 -23.15 -3.45
C ASP A 16 -10.13 -22.10 -3.69
N TYR A 17 -8.88 -22.42 -3.36
CA TYR A 17 -7.73 -21.58 -3.66
C TYR A 17 -7.61 -21.27 -5.16
N TYR A 18 -7.74 -22.31 -5.98
CA TYR A 18 -7.61 -22.17 -7.43
C TYR A 18 -8.77 -21.35 -8.03
N ASP A 19 -9.97 -21.49 -7.49
CA ASP A 19 -11.13 -20.68 -7.89
C ASP A 19 -10.95 -19.22 -7.48
N GLU A 20 -10.46 -18.93 -6.27
CA GLU A 20 -10.13 -17.58 -5.80
C GLU A 20 -9.12 -16.91 -6.75
N LEU A 21 -8.07 -17.60 -7.12
CA LEU A 21 -7.04 -17.10 -8.05
C LEU A 21 -7.63 -16.79 -9.44
N ARG A 22 -8.47 -17.68 -10.00
CA ARG A 22 -9.09 -17.48 -11.32
C ARG A 22 -10.08 -16.32 -11.33
N ILE A 23 -10.88 -16.21 -10.27
CA ILE A 23 -11.86 -15.15 -10.12
C ILE A 23 -11.16 -13.80 -9.95
N SER A 24 -10.16 -13.69 -9.07
CA SER A 24 -9.42 -12.43 -8.89
C SER A 24 -8.78 -11.93 -10.19
N LYS A 25 -8.18 -12.83 -10.97
CA LYS A 25 -7.62 -12.49 -12.29
C LYS A 25 -8.69 -12.11 -13.33
N SER A 26 -9.94 -12.51 -13.13
CA SER A 26 -11.01 -12.18 -14.07
C SER A 26 -11.59 -10.78 -13.91
N ILE A 27 -11.40 -10.15 -12.74
CA ILE A 27 -12.02 -8.86 -12.41
C ILE A 27 -11.73 -7.75 -13.41
N PRO A 28 -10.45 -7.48 -13.81
CA PRO A 28 -10.16 -6.43 -14.78
C PRO A 28 -10.90 -6.65 -16.11
N THR A 29 -10.87 -7.89 -16.63
CA THR A 29 -11.56 -8.24 -17.88
C THR A 29 -13.10 -8.16 -17.73
N LEU A 30 -13.63 -8.50 -16.55
CA LEU A 30 -15.05 -8.37 -16.24
C LEU A 30 -15.51 -6.91 -16.31
N LEU A 31 -14.73 -5.99 -15.79
CA LEU A 31 -15.04 -4.57 -15.76
C LEU A 31 -14.92 -3.90 -17.14
N GLU A 32 -14.07 -4.40 -18.03
CA GLU A 32 -13.99 -3.92 -19.43
C GLU A 32 -15.29 -4.13 -20.21
N ASN A 33 -16.18 -4.99 -19.74
CA ASN A 33 -17.51 -5.27 -20.29
C ASN A 33 -17.52 -5.67 -21.80
N LYS A 34 -16.43 -6.27 -22.27
CA LYS A 34 -16.28 -6.65 -23.69
C LYS A 34 -16.64 -8.12 -23.95
N LEU A 35 -16.64 -8.96 -22.92
CA LEU A 35 -16.84 -10.40 -23.03
C LEU A 35 -18.16 -10.83 -22.37
N THR A 36 -18.77 -11.89 -22.95
CA THR A 36 -19.89 -12.58 -22.34
C THR A 36 -19.43 -13.37 -21.11
N LEU A 37 -20.37 -13.83 -20.26
CA LEU A 37 -20.00 -14.67 -19.11
C LEU A 37 -19.49 -16.05 -19.55
N ASP A 38 -19.91 -16.54 -20.70
CA ASP A 38 -19.40 -17.77 -21.28
C ASP A 38 -17.95 -17.61 -21.74
N ASP A 39 -17.64 -16.51 -22.43
CA ASP A 39 -16.27 -16.19 -22.84
C ASP A 39 -15.35 -15.97 -21.62
N MET A 40 -15.88 -15.32 -20.58
CA MET A 40 -15.17 -15.14 -19.30
C MET A 40 -14.86 -16.49 -18.64
N ALA A 41 -15.83 -17.39 -18.58
CA ALA A 41 -15.63 -18.73 -18.03
C ALA A 41 -14.52 -19.47 -18.77
N ILE A 42 -14.58 -19.51 -20.10
CA ILE A 42 -13.57 -20.18 -20.94
C ILE A 42 -12.18 -19.52 -20.72
N LYS A 43 -12.11 -18.20 -20.81
CA LYS A 43 -10.84 -17.45 -20.69
C LYS A 43 -10.14 -17.69 -19.36
N PHE A 44 -10.91 -17.83 -18.26
CA PHE A 44 -10.35 -18.00 -16.92
C PHE A 44 -10.40 -19.47 -16.43
N GLY A 45 -10.60 -20.42 -17.36
CA GLY A 45 -10.45 -21.85 -17.09
C GLY A 45 -11.59 -22.49 -16.31
N PHE A 46 -12.79 -21.93 -16.34
CA PHE A 46 -14.01 -22.57 -15.84
C PHE A 46 -14.67 -23.40 -16.94
N THR A 47 -15.35 -24.45 -16.54
CA THR A 47 -16.03 -25.36 -17.47
C THR A 47 -17.17 -24.69 -18.24
N ASP A 48 -17.90 -23.80 -17.54
CA ASP A 48 -19.06 -23.07 -18.08
C ASP A 48 -19.31 -21.77 -17.28
N ALA A 49 -20.19 -20.91 -17.78
CA ALA A 49 -20.58 -19.68 -17.09
C ALA A 49 -21.21 -19.93 -15.71
N ARG A 50 -21.89 -21.07 -15.50
CA ARG A 50 -22.51 -21.40 -14.19
C ARG A 50 -21.42 -21.65 -13.14
N GLY A 51 -20.36 -22.35 -13.50
CA GLY A 51 -19.20 -22.57 -12.65
C GLY A 51 -18.51 -21.26 -12.28
N TYR A 52 -18.29 -20.39 -13.26
CA TYR A 52 -17.74 -19.05 -13.05
C TYR A 52 -18.61 -18.20 -12.12
N VAL A 53 -19.91 -18.09 -12.38
CA VAL A 53 -20.86 -17.31 -11.56
C VAL A 53 -20.93 -17.84 -10.12
N ARG A 54 -20.94 -19.18 -9.94
CA ARG A 54 -20.99 -19.81 -8.61
C ARG A 54 -19.72 -19.51 -7.81
N ALA A 55 -18.55 -19.65 -8.42
CA ALA A 55 -17.27 -19.33 -7.79
C ALA A 55 -17.20 -17.84 -7.44
N PHE A 56 -17.60 -16.98 -8.37
CA PHE A 56 -17.65 -15.53 -8.16
C PHE A 56 -18.55 -15.14 -6.98
N LYS A 57 -19.78 -15.70 -6.93
CA LYS A 57 -20.73 -15.45 -5.85
C LYS A 57 -20.24 -15.97 -4.50
N LYS A 58 -19.51 -17.09 -4.49
CA LYS A 58 -18.90 -17.63 -3.26
C LYS A 58 -17.85 -16.67 -2.68
N ILE A 59 -17.11 -15.97 -3.52
CA ILE A 59 -15.99 -15.10 -3.13
C ILE A 59 -16.47 -13.67 -2.83
N TYR A 60 -17.29 -13.10 -3.71
CA TYR A 60 -17.72 -11.70 -3.64
C TYR A 60 -19.14 -11.49 -3.10
N ASN A 61 -19.83 -12.56 -2.72
CA ASN A 61 -21.22 -12.56 -2.25
C ASN A 61 -22.23 -11.84 -3.18
N THR A 62 -21.88 -11.68 -4.46
CA THR A 62 -22.67 -11.04 -5.51
C THR A 62 -22.42 -11.73 -6.85
N THR A 63 -23.27 -11.51 -7.85
CA THR A 63 -23.03 -12.06 -9.18
C THR A 63 -22.07 -11.18 -9.98
N PRO A 64 -21.33 -11.72 -10.99
CA PRO A 64 -20.47 -10.92 -11.86
C PRO A 64 -21.22 -9.76 -12.54
N THR A 65 -22.49 -9.99 -12.89
CA THR A 65 -23.32 -8.97 -13.55
C THR A 65 -23.72 -7.84 -12.59
N GLU A 66 -24.06 -8.17 -11.34
CA GLU A 66 -24.36 -7.18 -10.30
C GLU A 66 -23.09 -6.42 -9.90
N TYR A 67 -21.98 -7.10 -9.73
CA TYR A 67 -20.69 -6.51 -9.45
C TYR A 67 -20.29 -5.47 -10.51
N ARG A 68 -20.43 -5.83 -11.80
CA ARG A 68 -20.22 -4.94 -12.94
C ARG A 68 -21.15 -3.71 -12.91
N LYS A 69 -22.44 -3.90 -12.59
CA LYS A 69 -23.42 -2.80 -12.50
C LYS A 69 -23.16 -1.88 -11.29
N GLY A 70 -22.81 -2.44 -10.15
CA GLY A 70 -22.50 -1.69 -8.94
C GLY A 70 -21.28 -0.78 -9.14
N THR A 71 -20.28 -1.23 -9.89
CA THR A 71 -19.10 -0.41 -10.24
C THR A 71 -19.42 0.66 -11.28
N THR A 72 -20.37 0.43 -12.19
CA THR A 72 -20.76 1.45 -13.21
C THR A 72 -21.69 2.52 -12.65
N SER A 73 -22.46 2.27 -11.61
CA SER A 73 -23.34 3.29 -11.01
C SER A 73 -22.61 4.23 -10.01
N SER A 74 -21.46 3.85 -9.51
CA SER A 74 -20.58 4.70 -8.68
C SER A 74 -19.46 5.40 -9.48
N SER A 75 -19.29 5.09 -10.75
CA SER A 75 -18.14 5.48 -11.55
C SER A 75 -18.45 6.36 -12.74
N GLN A 76 -19.15 7.50 -12.52
CA GLN A 76 -18.91 8.64 -13.40
C GLN A 76 -17.63 9.40 -13.04
N SER A 77 -16.76 8.84 -12.20
CA SER A 77 -15.49 9.47 -11.78
C SER A 77 -14.31 8.50 -11.65
N GLY A 78 -14.45 7.25 -12.06
CA GLY A 78 -13.34 6.28 -12.06
C GLY A 78 -12.67 6.25 -13.43
N ILE A 79 -11.60 7.01 -13.62
CA ILE A 79 -10.66 6.68 -14.68
C ILE A 79 -10.05 5.33 -14.28
N LEU A 80 -10.41 4.28 -15.05
CA LEU A 80 -9.61 3.06 -15.13
C LEU A 80 -8.15 3.48 -15.35
N LEU A 81 -7.34 3.40 -14.33
CA LEU A 81 -5.95 3.06 -14.52
C LEU A 81 -5.97 1.58 -14.96
N THR A 82 -6.32 1.38 -16.24
CA THR A 82 -6.02 0.13 -16.92
C THR A 82 -4.62 -0.28 -16.47
N GLN A 83 -4.48 -1.50 -15.97
CA GLN A 83 -3.19 -2.16 -15.91
C GLN A 83 -2.31 -1.53 -16.98
N PHE A 84 -1.26 -0.84 -16.57
CA PHE A 84 -0.21 -0.48 -17.49
C PHE A 84 0.12 -1.78 -18.17
N ASP A 85 -0.16 -1.86 -19.47
CA ASP A 85 0.26 -2.98 -20.31
C ASP A 85 1.78 -2.86 -20.36
N THR A 86 2.43 -3.33 -19.29
CA THR A 86 3.87 -3.29 -19.09
C THR A 86 4.56 -3.94 -20.29
N ASN A 87 3.93 -4.95 -20.89
CA ASN A 87 4.45 -5.59 -22.10
C ASN A 87 4.39 -4.64 -23.30
N LYS A 88 3.32 -3.86 -23.44
CA LYS A 88 3.19 -2.89 -24.55
C LYS A 88 4.09 -1.68 -24.36
N TYR A 89 4.37 -1.31 -23.11
CA TYR A 89 5.31 -0.25 -22.79
C TYR A 89 6.76 -0.73 -22.92
N LEU A 90 7.07 -1.93 -22.45
CA LEU A 90 8.36 -2.61 -22.67
C LEU A 90 8.62 -2.88 -24.15
N ASP A 91 7.64 -3.37 -24.91
CA ASP A 91 7.74 -3.52 -26.37
C ASP A 91 8.01 -2.19 -27.09
N LYS A 92 7.42 -1.11 -26.59
CA LYS A 92 7.65 0.24 -27.12
C LYS A 92 9.03 0.78 -26.72
N LEU A 93 9.51 0.48 -25.53
CA LEU A 93 10.86 0.82 -25.06
C LEU A 93 11.92 0.00 -25.79
N LEU A 94 11.69 -1.30 -25.97
CA LEU A 94 12.63 -2.21 -26.65
C LEU A 94 12.72 -1.97 -28.17
N LYS A 95 11.61 -1.58 -28.81
CA LYS A 95 11.58 -1.22 -30.23
C LYS A 95 12.17 0.15 -30.56
N ASN A 96 12.38 1.01 -29.57
CA ASN A 96 12.89 2.37 -29.75
C ASN A 96 14.34 2.57 -29.30
N ASN A 97 15.10 1.49 -29.11
CA ASN A 97 16.49 1.58 -28.63
C ASN A 97 17.49 2.17 -29.65
N ASP A 98 17.05 2.48 -30.88
CA ASP A 98 17.90 3.09 -31.92
C ASP A 98 17.64 4.58 -32.18
N GLN A 99 16.76 5.22 -31.40
CA GLN A 99 16.56 6.67 -31.51
C GLN A 99 16.86 7.34 -30.18
N LYS A 100 17.90 8.15 -30.17
CA LYS A 100 18.17 9.14 -29.11
C LYS A 100 16.88 9.88 -28.79
N TYR A 101 16.34 9.66 -27.58
CA TYR A 101 15.16 10.39 -27.10
C TYR A 101 15.47 11.87 -26.98
N HIS A 102 15.19 12.62 -28.02
CA HIS A 102 14.81 14.02 -27.87
C HIS A 102 13.32 14.02 -27.53
N LEU A 103 12.98 13.97 -26.24
CA LEU A 103 11.66 14.38 -25.80
C LEU A 103 11.46 15.81 -26.33
N PRO A 104 10.41 16.10 -27.15
CA PRO A 104 10.10 17.47 -27.45
C PRO A 104 9.62 18.09 -26.13
N LEU A 105 10.50 18.84 -25.49
CA LEU A 105 10.12 19.72 -24.41
C LEU A 105 9.04 20.62 -24.96
N LYS A 106 7.77 20.37 -24.61
CA LYS A 106 6.70 21.35 -24.84
C LYS A 106 7.19 22.60 -24.11
N LYS A 107 7.62 23.58 -24.90
CA LYS A 107 7.94 24.93 -24.36
C LYS A 107 6.67 25.43 -23.69
N HIS A 108 6.60 25.30 -22.36
CA HIS A 108 5.67 26.05 -21.57
C HIS A 108 6.02 27.53 -21.77
N LYS A 109 5.08 28.30 -22.27
CA LYS A 109 5.25 29.72 -22.64
C LYS A 109 5.65 30.64 -21.50
N ASN A 110 5.87 30.16 -20.28
CA ASN A 110 6.28 30.92 -19.10
C ASN A 110 7.22 30.12 -18.17
N SER A 111 8.13 29.30 -18.71
CA SER A 111 9.21 28.79 -17.87
C SER A 111 10.19 29.91 -17.57
N ILE A 112 10.24 30.37 -16.33
CA ILE A 112 11.34 31.16 -15.82
C ILE A 112 12.53 30.22 -15.80
N ILE A 113 13.40 30.31 -16.82
CA ILE A 113 14.70 29.63 -16.80
C ILE A 113 15.50 30.39 -15.76
N LYS A 114 15.68 29.80 -14.57
CA LYS A 114 16.69 30.28 -13.60
C LYS A 114 18.01 29.64 -14.01
N ASP A 115 18.97 30.48 -14.37
CA ASP A 115 20.36 30.02 -14.48
C ASP A 115 20.87 29.69 -13.09
N PHE A 116 21.38 28.47 -12.92
CA PHE A 116 22.04 28.05 -11.68
C PHE A 116 23.53 27.99 -11.94
N GLU A 117 24.29 28.71 -11.12
CA GLU A 117 25.72 28.64 -11.10
C GLU A 117 26.15 27.71 -9.96
N ALA A 118 26.87 26.64 -10.25
CA ALA A 118 27.40 25.71 -9.27
C ALA A 118 28.90 25.88 -9.13
N ASP A 119 29.36 26.29 -7.94
CA ASP A 119 30.78 26.34 -7.61
C ASP A 119 31.25 24.93 -7.21
N CYS A 120 31.90 24.24 -8.12
CA CYS A 120 32.45 22.90 -7.91
C CYS A 120 33.61 22.85 -6.90
N ASN A 121 34.17 24.01 -6.54
CA ASN A 121 35.26 24.11 -5.54
C ASN A 121 34.72 24.18 -4.11
N ASN A 122 33.43 24.45 -3.94
CA ASN A 122 32.76 24.54 -2.65
C ASN A 122 31.75 23.37 -2.50
N SER A 123 32.28 22.17 -2.31
CA SER A 123 31.46 20.97 -2.14
C SER A 123 31.48 20.45 -0.70
N SER A 124 30.37 20.03 -0.19
CA SER A 124 30.25 19.30 1.07
C SER A 124 29.79 17.85 0.81
N PRO A 125 30.22 16.90 1.66
CA PRO A 125 29.75 15.51 1.50
C PRO A 125 28.23 15.42 1.56
N LEU A 126 27.61 14.84 0.51
CA LEU A 126 26.18 14.56 0.51
C LEU A 126 25.88 13.43 1.51
N LYS A 127 25.04 13.71 2.52
CA LYS A 127 24.53 12.66 3.38
C LYS A 127 23.56 11.81 2.57
N PRO A 128 23.81 10.50 2.39
CA PRO A 128 22.99 9.65 1.52
C PRO A 128 21.68 9.23 2.19
N THR A 129 20.88 10.21 2.65
CA THR A 129 19.59 9.95 3.32
C THR A 129 18.57 9.32 2.38
N TYR A 130 18.72 9.51 1.07
CA TYR A 130 17.93 8.87 0.03
C TYR A 130 18.11 7.34 -0.03
N LEU A 131 19.16 6.79 0.56
CA LEU A 131 19.40 5.35 0.66
C LEU A 131 18.65 4.68 1.83
N ASN A 132 17.83 5.42 2.58
CA ASN A 132 17.12 4.79 3.70
C ASN A 132 16.01 3.87 3.21
N PHE A 133 15.17 4.32 2.28
CA PHE A 133 14.01 3.54 1.84
C PHE A 133 13.90 3.49 0.32
N PHE A 134 13.52 2.31 -0.20
CA PHE A 134 12.77 2.25 -1.44
C PHE A 134 11.38 1.68 -1.17
N THR A 135 10.42 2.01 -2.00
CA THR A 135 9.02 1.61 -1.79
C THR A 135 8.57 0.71 -2.92
N VAL A 136 7.99 -0.43 -2.56
CA VAL A 136 7.24 -1.31 -3.45
C VAL A 136 5.76 -1.16 -3.11
N SER A 137 4.89 -1.23 -4.10
CA SER A 137 3.48 -0.97 -3.90
C SER A 137 2.87 -1.89 -2.84
N ARG A 138 2.89 -3.20 -3.06
CA ARG A 138 2.19 -4.17 -2.19
C ARG A 138 3.11 -5.31 -1.75
N ALA A 139 2.86 -5.84 -0.56
CA ALA A 139 3.53 -7.04 -0.06
C ALA A 139 3.42 -8.21 -1.06
N PHE A 140 2.23 -8.41 -1.65
CA PHE A 140 1.96 -9.46 -2.62
C PHE A 140 2.85 -9.38 -3.87
N ASP A 141 3.30 -8.20 -4.27
CA ASP A 141 4.14 -8.01 -5.45
C ASP A 141 5.49 -8.73 -5.31
N PHE A 142 6.02 -8.84 -4.09
CA PHE A 142 7.25 -9.61 -3.81
C PHE A 142 7.12 -11.13 -4.00
N LEU A 143 5.90 -11.66 -4.16
CA LEU A 143 5.68 -13.06 -4.52
C LEU A 143 5.83 -13.29 -6.03
N SER A 144 5.92 -12.24 -6.81
CA SER A 144 6.03 -12.25 -8.27
C SER A 144 7.50 -12.20 -8.69
N LYS A 145 7.92 -13.14 -9.53
CA LYS A 145 9.29 -13.20 -10.03
C LYS A 145 9.77 -11.93 -10.74
N PRO A 146 8.97 -11.26 -11.61
CA PRO A 146 9.37 -10.00 -12.22
C PRO A 146 9.71 -8.90 -11.21
N HIS A 147 8.91 -8.76 -10.13
CA HIS A 147 9.21 -7.77 -9.08
C HIS A 147 10.44 -8.14 -8.28
N GLN A 148 10.69 -9.43 -8.08
CA GLN A 148 11.91 -9.91 -7.43
C GLN A 148 13.15 -9.56 -8.27
N GLU A 149 13.14 -9.86 -9.57
CA GLU A 149 14.22 -9.53 -10.49
C GLU A 149 14.50 -8.03 -10.54
N MET A 150 13.44 -7.18 -10.63
CA MET A 150 13.59 -5.73 -10.57
C MET A 150 14.20 -5.25 -9.24
N SER A 151 13.83 -5.87 -8.12
CA SER A 151 14.38 -5.52 -6.80
C SER A 151 15.84 -5.94 -6.67
N GLU A 152 16.21 -7.11 -7.20
CA GLU A 152 17.59 -7.58 -7.23
C GLU A 152 18.47 -6.65 -8.07
N ASP A 153 18.01 -6.26 -9.26
CA ASP A 153 18.72 -5.34 -10.16
C ASP A 153 18.90 -3.97 -9.48
N LEU A 154 17.84 -3.42 -8.91
CA LEU A 154 17.89 -2.13 -8.22
C LEU A 154 18.88 -2.13 -7.05
N LEU A 155 18.84 -3.18 -6.22
CA LEU A 155 19.68 -3.27 -5.02
C LEU A 155 21.13 -3.61 -5.34
N SER A 156 21.42 -4.19 -6.50
CA SER A 156 22.79 -4.38 -6.98
C SER A 156 23.52 -3.05 -7.23
N GLU A 157 22.77 -2.02 -7.62
CA GLU A 157 23.30 -0.69 -7.94
C GLU A 157 23.16 0.31 -6.78
N ILE A 158 22.06 0.21 -6.01
CA ILE A 158 21.72 1.18 -4.98
C ILE A 158 21.48 0.47 -3.64
N PRO A 159 22.38 0.63 -2.64
CA PRO A 159 22.33 -0.09 -1.38
C PRO A 159 21.32 0.54 -0.40
N PHE A 160 20.02 0.38 -0.67
CA PHE A 160 19.00 0.78 0.26
C PHE A 160 19.05 0.00 1.58
N LYS A 161 18.60 0.61 2.68
CA LYS A 161 18.58 -0.03 4.01
C LYS A 161 17.27 -0.74 4.27
N TYR A 162 16.17 -0.12 3.88
CA TYR A 162 14.83 -0.58 4.16
C TYR A 162 14.00 -0.64 2.88
N VAL A 163 13.04 -1.55 2.87
CA VAL A 163 11.95 -1.55 1.90
C VAL A 163 10.63 -1.28 2.60
N LYS A 164 9.85 -0.33 2.07
CA LYS A 164 8.48 -0.07 2.48
C LYS A 164 7.53 -0.73 1.50
N PHE A 165 6.50 -1.35 2.01
CA PHE A 165 5.36 -1.87 1.26
C PHE A 165 4.10 -1.77 2.12
N HIS A 166 2.93 -1.76 1.48
CA HIS A 166 1.64 -1.82 2.16
C HIS A 166 0.90 -3.13 1.82
N GLY A 167 -0.29 -3.32 2.38
CA GLY A 167 -1.14 -4.45 2.06
C GLY A 167 -0.67 -5.80 2.61
N ILE A 168 0.04 -5.80 3.75
CA ILE A 168 0.45 -7.06 4.42
C ILE A 168 -0.76 -7.90 4.87
N PHE A 169 -1.92 -7.24 5.09
CA PHE A 169 -3.18 -7.88 5.48
C PHE A 169 -4.20 -7.96 4.35
N ASP A 170 -3.84 -7.57 3.12
CA ASP A 170 -4.73 -7.71 1.98
C ASP A 170 -5.19 -9.17 1.82
N ASP A 171 -6.41 -9.37 1.35
CA ASP A 171 -6.96 -10.73 1.15
C ASP A 171 -6.07 -11.63 0.28
N THR A 172 -5.31 -11.04 -0.64
CA THR A 172 -4.33 -11.74 -1.48
C THR A 172 -3.18 -12.36 -0.69
N MET A 173 -2.92 -11.88 0.55
CA MET A 173 -1.92 -12.43 1.45
C MET A 173 -2.45 -13.59 2.30
N HIS A 174 -3.75 -13.87 2.27
CA HIS A 174 -4.43 -14.97 2.98
C HIS A 174 -4.09 -15.08 4.48
N VAL A 175 -3.89 -13.93 5.13
CA VAL A 175 -3.41 -13.90 6.54
C VAL A 175 -4.45 -14.31 7.57
N ILE A 176 -5.73 -14.13 7.25
CA ILE A 176 -6.84 -14.43 8.15
C ILE A 176 -7.99 -15.06 7.39
N LYS A 177 -8.63 -16.04 8.00
CA LYS A 177 -9.83 -16.68 7.48
C LYS A 177 -10.86 -16.86 8.57
N LYS A 178 -12.10 -16.48 8.26
CA LYS A 178 -13.27 -16.70 9.11
C LYS A 178 -13.96 -18.01 8.74
N ARG A 179 -14.17 -18.90 9.73
CA ARG A 179 -15.00 -20.12 9.59
C ARG A 179 -16.05 -20.15 10.70
N GLY A 180 -17.31 -19.84 10.36
CA GLY A 180 -18.35 -19.58 11.37
C GLY A 180 -17.96 -18.40 12.26
N ASP A 181 -17.87 -18.62 13.56
CA ASP A 181 -17.48 -17.61 14.54
C ASP A 181 -15.98 -17.65 14.91
N THR A 182 -15.20 -18.54 14.28
CA THR A 182 -13.78 -18.67 14.57
C THR A 182 -12.93 -18.06 13.46
N PHE A 183 -11.80 -17.49 13.88
CA PHE A 183 -10.78 -16.97 12.98
C PHE A 183 -9.51 -17.85 13.07
N THR A 184 -8.87 -18.02 11.94
CA THR A 184 -7.57 -18.73 11.83
C THR A 184 -6.60 -17.85 11.08
N TYR A 185 -5.34 -17.85 11.53
CA TYR A 185 -4.28 -17.05 10.93
C TYR A 185 -3.31 -17.93 10.15
N SER A 186 -2.78 -17.40 9.05
CA SER A 186 -1.70 -18.01 8.29
C SER A 186 -0.73 -16.92 7.84
N PHE A 187 0.53 -17.02 8.23
CA PHE A 187 1.54 -16.06 7.85
C PHE A 187 2.47 -16.57 6.73
N PHE A 188 2.03 -17.62 6.03
CA PHE A 188 2.84 -18.29 5.02
C PHE A 188 3.31 -17.34 3.90
N TYR A 189 2.44 -16.50 3.34
CA TYR A 189 2.87 -15.54 2.32
C TYR A 189 3.68 -14.38 2.90
N ILE A 190 3.39 -13.98 4.13
CA ILE A 190 4.22 -12.99 4.84
C ILE A 190 5.64 -13.54 5.01
N ASP A 191 5.77 -14.81 5.43
CA ASP A 191 7.06 -15.47 5.55
C ASP A 191 7.83 -15.49 4.23
N MET A 192 7.16 -15.84 3.12
CA MET A 192 7.79 -15.83 1.79
C MET A 192 8.32 -14.45 1.40
N VAL A 193 7.54 -13.40 1.65
CA VAL A 193 7.92 -12.02 1.37
C VAL A 193 9.11 -11.60 2.23
N LEU A 194 9.04 -11.84 3.53
CA LEU A 194 10.07 -11.42 4.47
C LEU A 194 11.37 -12.23 4.31
N ASP A 195 11.28 -13.54 4.09
CA ASP A 195 12.43 -14.39 3.78
C ASP A 195 13.16 -13.86 2.52
N TYR A 196 12.39 -13.43 1.50
CA TYR A 196 12.97 -12.86 0.30
C TYR A 196 13.65 -11.51 0.58
N ILE A 197 13.00 -10.61 1.32
CA ILE A 197 13.57 -9.31 1.71
C ILE A 197 14.87 -9.51 2.51
N MET A 198 14.87 -10.43 3.47
CA MET A 198 16.05 -10.76 4.24
C MET A 198 17.18 -11.35 3.38
N LYS A 199 16.85 -12.18 2.39
CA LYS A 199 17.82 -12.69 1.40
C LYS A 199 18.48 -11.57 0.60
N LEU A 200 17.75 -10.48 0.32
CA LEU A 200 18.31 -9.29 -0.35
C LEU A 200 19.26 -8.48 0.55
N GLY A 201 19.38 -8.81 1.83
CA GLY A 201 20.25 -8.10 2.78
C GLY A 201 19.70 -6.74 3.25
N ILE A 202 18.42 -6.48 3.03
CA ILE A 202 17.71 -5.27 3.48
C ILE A 202 16.66 -5.62 4.53
N LYS A 203 16.11 -4.60 5.20
CA LYS A 203 15.10 -4.78 6.25
C LYS A 203 13.73 -4.29 5.81
N PRO A 204 12.66 -4.97 6.22
CA PRO A 204 11.31 -4.50 5.95
C PRO A 204 10.94 -3.33 6.88
N LEU A 205 10.19 -2.35 6.37
CA LEU A 205 9.31 -1.52 7.17
C LEU A 205 7.94 -2.18 7.14
N ILE A 206 7.51 -2.70 8.29
CA ILE A 206 6.23 -3.41 8.41
C ILE A 206 5.10 -2.39 8.56
N GLN A 207 4.37 -2.17 7.48
CA GLN A 207 3.17 -1.34 7.51
C GLN A 207 1.93 -2.21 7.71
N LEU A 208 1.32 -2.13 8.89
CA LEU A 208 0.12 -2.89 9.28
C LEU A 208 -1.10 -2.32 8.56
N SER A 209 -1.32 -2.76 7.34
CA SER A 209 -2.39 -2.34 6.41
C SER A 209 -2.57 -3.39 5.30
N TYR A 210 -3.65 -3.44 4.52
CA TYR A 210 -4.91 -2.75 4.79
C TYR A 210 -5.84 -3.65 5.58
N MET A 211 -7.18 -3.59 5.36
CA MET A 211 -8.12 -4.38 6.16
C MET A 211 -8.47 -5.69 5.44
N PRO A 212 -8.40 -6.84 6.10
CA PRO A 212 -8.97 -8.08 5.57
C PRO A 212 -10.49 -7.97 5.43
N SER A 213 -11.06 -8.46 4.31
CA SER A 213 -12.50 -8.38 4.04
C SER A 213 -13.38 -9.01 5.12
N CYS A 214 -12.88 -10.05 5.80
CA CYS A 214 -13.62 -10.74 6.85
C CYS A 214 -13.73 -9.96 8.17
N LEU A 215 -13.02 -8.83 8.32
CA LEU A 215 -13.05 -7.98 9.51
C LEU A 215 -13.84 -6.70 9.33
N THR A 216 -14.37 -6.42 8.14
CA THR A 216 -15.17 -5.23 7.88
C THR A 216 -16.41 -5.55 7.06
N ASN A 217 -17.49 -4.79 7.26
CA ASN A 217 -18.70 -4.84 6.44
C ASN A 217 -18.70 -3.73 5.36
N ASN A 218 -17.87 -2.71 5.56
CA ASN A 218 -17.70 -1.63 4.61
C ASN A 218 -16.47 -1.92 3.76
N MET A 219 -16.68 -2.20 2.47
CA MET A 219 -15.63 -2.59 1.55
C MET A 219 -15.50 -1.56 0.42
N PRO A 220 -15.06 -0.32 0.70
CA PRO A 220 -14.62 0.55 -0.38
C PRO A 220 -13.35 -0.08 -0.97
N HIS A 221 -13.48 -0.61 -2.17
CA HIS A 221 -12.35 -1.17 -2.90
C HIS A 221 -11.63 -0.06 -3.65
N TYR A 222 -10.33 0.00 -3.47
CA TYR A 222 -9.45 0.71 -4.36
C TYR A 222 -9.05 -0.17 -5.55
N ASP A 223 -8.58 0.44 -6.63
CA ASP A 223 -8.29 -0.18 -7.94
C ASP A 223 -7.50 -1.50 -7.90
N ASN A 224 -6.87 -1.83 -6.78
CA ASN A 224 -6.07 -3.03 -6.59
C ASN A 224 -6.66 -4.03 -5.59
N GLY A 225 -7.93 -3.88 -5.21
CA GLY A 225 -8.59 -4.77 -4.24
C GLY A 225 -8.19 -4.54 -2.78
N MET A 226 -7.53 -3.41 -2.48
CA MET A 226 -7.24 -2.99 -1.12
C MET A 226 -8.49 -2.46 -0.43
N ILE A 227 -8.74 -2.87 0.81
CA ILE A 227 -9.88 -2.45 1.60
C ILE A 227 -9.44 -1.38 2.60
N VAL A 228 -9.85 -0.14 2.36
CA VAL A 228 -9.42 1.04 3.10
C VAL A 228 -10.39 1.47 4.20
N SER A 229 -11.10 0.52 4.81
CA SER A 229 -11.99 0.74 5.95
C SER A 229 -11.38 0.23 7.25
N LEU A 230 -11.79 0.83 8.36
CA LEU A 230 -11.44 0.33 9.70
C LEU A 230 -12.19 -0.97 10.01
N PRO A 231 -11.71 -1.79 10.95
CA PRO A 231 -12.37 -3.02 11.33
C PRO A 231 -13.70 -2.74 12.03
N ASN A 232 -14.69 -3.64 11.86
CA ASN A 232 -15.90 -3.66 12.69
C ASN A 232 -15.68 -4.47 13.98
N ASN A 233 -14.58 -5.20 14.06
CA ASN A 233 -14.17 -5.99 15.20
C ASN A 233 -12.71 -5.67 15.54
N ASP A 234 -12.51 -4.64 16.34
CA ASP A 234 -11.18 -4.18 16.79
C ASP A 234 -10.44 -5.30 17.51
N GLU A 235 -11.13 -6.03 18.39
CA GLU A 235 -10.52 -7.10 19.20
C GLU A 235 -9.87 -8.17 18.31
N GLU A 236 -10.55 -8.58 17.26
CA GLU A 236 -10.01 -9.60 16.35
C GLU A 236 -8.86 -9.07 15.49
N PHE A 237 -8.94 -7.81 15.06
CA PHE A 237 -7.84 -7.17 14.34
C PHE A 237 -6.59 -7.01 15.23
N LEU A 238 -6.77 -6.63 16.49
CA LEU A 238 -5.68 -6.53 17.46
C LEU A 238 -5.07 -7.89 17.79
N LYS A 239 -5.89 -8.97 17.86
CA LYS A 239 -5.38 -10.35 17.98
C LYS A 239 -4.54 -10.75 16.79
N LEU A 240 -4.98 -10.42 15.57
CA LEU A 240 -4.20 -10.69 14.34
C LEU A 240 -2.83 -9.99 14.39
N ILE A 241 -2.80 -8.71 14.77
CA ILE A 241 -1.55 -7.94 14.90
C ILE A 241 -0.62 -8.57 15.94
N ASN A 242 -1.16 -8.87 17.13
CA ASN A 242 -0.38 -9.51 18.20
C ASN A 242 0.18 -10.86 17.74
N ALA A 243 -0.65 -11.70 17.09
CA ALA A 243 -0.22 -12.99 16.58
C ALA A 243 0.87 -12.85 15.50
N LEU A 244 0.75 -11.86 14.61
CA LEU A 244 1.78 -11.59 13.60
C LEU A 244 3.11 -11.23 14.27
N VAL A 245 3.14 -10.28 15.20
CA VAL A 245 4.40 -9.83 15.80
C VAL A 245 5.07 -10.95 16.60
N ILE A 246 4.30 -11.76 17.34
CA ILE A 246 4.83 -12.95 18.03
C ILE A 246 5.41 -13.95 17.03
N HIS A 247 4.68 -14.26 15.95
CA HIS A 247 5.15 -15.14 14.88
C HIS A 247 6.47 -14.65 14.26
N LEU A 248 6.59 -13.35 13.99
CA LEU A 248 7.82 -12.78 13.43
C LEU A 248 9.00 -12.96 14.41
N ILE A 249 8.77 -12.75 15.70
CA ILE A 249 9.79 -12.94 16.73
C ILE A 249 10.19 -14.41 16.85
N GLU A 250 9.23 -15.32 16.81
CA GLU A 250 9.51 -16.77 16.86
C GLU A 250 10.31 -17.24 15.62
N ARG A 251 10.04 -16.65 14.45
CA ARG A 251 10.69 -17.04 13.20
C ARG A 251 12.07 -16.39 13.01
N TYR A 252 12.18 -15.08 13.22
CA TYR A 252 13.39 -14.31 12.90
C TYR A 252 14.23 -13.96 14.13
N GLY A 253 13.70 -14.17 15.31
CA GLY A 253 14.33 -13.78 16.57
C GLY A 253 14.09 -12.33 16.96
N ILE A 254 13.98 -12.10 18.27
CA ILE A 254 13.62 -10.79 18.83
C ILE A 254 14.58 -9.66 18.39
N LYS A 255 15.91 -9.93 18.34
CA LYS A 255 16.90 -8.92 17.97
C LYS A 255 16.77 -8.47 16.53
N GLU A 256 16.38 -9.37 15.63
CA GLU A 256 16.15 -9.02 14.22
C GLU A 256 14.88 -8.19 14.09
N VAL A 257 13.77 -8.63 14.69
CA VAL A 257 12.49 -7.91 14.62
C VAL A 257 12.56 -6.54 15.30
N GLU A 258 13.32 -6.37 16.39
CA GLU A 258 13.58 -5.07 17.03
C GLU A 258 14.32 -4.08 16.13
N SER A 259 14.94 -4.56 15.05
CA SER A 259 15.63 -3.71 14.06
C SER A 259 14.74 -3.27 12.90
N TRP A 260 13.51 -3.79 12.83
CA TRP A 260 12.54 -3.45 11.81
C TRP A 260 11.64 -2.31 12.31
N PRO A 261 11.46 -1.24 11.53
CA PRO A 261 10.44 -0.23 11.86
C PRO A 261 9.04 -0.78 11.56
N PHE A 262 8.10 -0.50 12.45
CA PHE A 262 6.69 -0.81 12.29
C PHE A 262 5.87 0.48 12.17
N THR A 263 4.76 0.42 11.46
CA THR A 263 3.79 1.52 11.36
C THR A 263 2.40 0.98 11.11
N PHE A 264 1.39 1.82 11.28
CA PHE A 264 0.00 1.49 11.01
C PHE A 264 -0.57 2.43 9.96
N TRP A 265 -1.18 1.85 8.92
CA TRP A 265 -1.89 2.52 7.84
C TRP A 265 -1.06 3.36 6.87
N ASN A 266 -1.63 3.56 5.66
CA ASN A 266 -1.04 4.39 4.61
C ASN A 266 -2.01 5.51 4.25
N ALA A 267 -1.57 6.77 4.33
CA ALA A 267 -2.31 7.96 3.95
C ALA A 267 -3.73 8.08 4.57
N PRO A 268 -3.89 7.93 5.91
CA PRO A 268 -5.21 8.05 6.56
C PRO A 268 -5.80 9.46 6.47
N ASP A 269 -4.95 10.44 6.25
CA ASP A 269 -5.24 11.87 6.12
C ASP A 269 -5.81 12.25 4.76
N THR A 270 -5.80 11.34 3.78
CA THR A 270 -6.43 11.59 2.48
C THR A 270 -7.95 11.48 2.58
N SER A 271 -8.67 12.07 1.61
CA SER A 271 -10.13 12.04 1.64
C SER A 271 -10.66 10.60 1.65
N LYS A 272 -11.87 10.42 2.17
CA LYS A 272 -12.59 9.13 2.19
C LYS A 272 -12.72 8.44 0.82
N TYR A 273 -12.42 9.13 -0.25
CA TYR A 273 -12.42 8.58 -1.62
C TYR A 273 -11.05 8.07 -2.08
N ALA A 274 -10.04 8.24 -1.23
CA ALA A 274 -8.70 7.71 -1.44
C ALA A 274 -8.36 6.65 -0.38
N TYR A 275 -7.28 6.80 0.32
CA TYR A 275 -6.84 5.89 1.39
C TYR A 275 -7.25 6.37 2.79
N GLY A 276 -7.98 7.50 2.85
CA GLY A 276 -8.36 8.17 4.09
C GLY A 276 -9.38 7.38 4.91
N VAL A 277 -9.31 7.57 6.20
CA VAL A 277 -10.24 6.97 7.15
C VAL A 277 -11.47 7.85 7.32
N GLU A 278 -12.66 7.23 7.40
CA GLU A 278 -13.91 7.97 7.60
C GLU A 278 -14.13 8.36 9.08
N ASP A 279 -13.63 7.54 10.01
CA ASP A 279 -13.80 7.71 11.46
C ASP A 279 -12.44 7.99 12.12
N THR A 280 -12.05 9.26 12.17
CA THR A 280 -10.78 9.67 12.80
C THR A 280 -10.70 9.29 14.27
N PRO A 281 -11.71 9.50 15.15
CA PRO A 281 -11.66 9.06 16.53
C PRO A 281 -11.42 7.55 16.69
N HIS A 282 -12.08 6.72 15.90
CA HIS A 282 -11.86 5.27 15.91
C HIS A 282 -10.43 4.93 15.46
N PHE A 283 -9.94 5.56 14.40
CA PHE A 283 -8.57 5.38 13.93
C PHE A 283 -7.54 5.71 15.01
N LEU A 284 -7.69 6.84 15.67
CA LEU A 284 -6.77 7.30 16.73
C LEU A 284 -6.74 6.33 17.91
N LYS A 285 -7.91 5.85 18.33
CA LYS A 285 -8.02 4.83 19.37
C LYS A 285 -7.32 3.54 18.96
N LEU A 286 -7.59 3.06 17.76
CA LEU A 286 -6.99 1.84 17.22
C LEU A 286 -5.47 1.95 17.10
N TYR A 287 -4.95 3.10 16.62
CA TYR A 287 -3.51 3.38 16.61
C TYR A 287 -2.89 3.25 18.00
N LYS A 288 -3.51 3.83 19.03
CA LYS A 288 -3.04 3.72 20.41
C LYS A 288 -3.01 2.28 20.91
N GLU A 289 -4.06 1.51 20.64
CA GLU A 289 -4.13 0.10 21.05
C GLU A 289 -3.04 -0.74 20.37
N ILE A 290 -2.80 -0.52 19.06
CA ILE A 290 -1.72 -1.18 18.32
C ILE A 290 -0.35 -0.77 18.88
N TYR A 291 -0.12 0.54 19.11
CA TYR A 291 1.10 1.03 19.76
C TYR A 291 1.38 0.32 21.07
N ASN A 292 0.37 0.20 21.93
CA ASN A 292 0.49 -0.47 23.22
C ASN A 292 0.85 -1.96 23.07
N ILE A 293 0.21 -2.69 22.16
CA ILE A 293 0.53 -4.10 21.86
C ILE A 293 2.00 -4.22 21.44
N ILE A 294 2.45 -3.42 20.49
CA ILE A 294 3.84 -3.46 20.00
C ILE A 294 4.83 -3.18 21.16
N LYS A 295 4.55 -2.14 21.96
CA LYS A 295 5.43 -1.74 23.08
C LYS A 295 5.40 -2.72 24.24
N GLN A 296 4.30 -3.43 24.47
CA GLN A 296 4.22 -4.50 25.47
C GLN A 296 5.02 -5.74 25.04
N ILE A 297 5.03 -6.07 23.75
CA ILE A 297 5.83 -7.18 23.22
C ILE A 297 7.32 -6.84 23.33
N SER A 298 7.76 -5.69 22.82
CA SER A 298 9.08 -5.13 23.05
C SER A 298 9.08 -3.60 22.96
N SER A 299 9.53 -2.93 24.01
CA SER A 299 9.71 -1.49 24.02
C SER A 299 10.75 -0.97 23.03
N LYS A 300 11.60 -1.85 22.49
CA LYS A 300 12.66 -1.53 21.53
C LYS A 300 12.17 -1.53 20.08
N ILE A 301 11.04 -2.16 19.79
CA ILE A 301 10.46 -2.07 18.44
C ILE A 301 10.05 -0.62 18.19
N GLU A 302 10.65 0.01 17.17
CA GLU A 302 10.25 1.35 16.76
C GLU A 302 8.89 1.30 16.06
N PHE A 303 7.91 2.08 16.58
CA PHE A 303 6.59 2.20 15.99
C PHE A 303 6.34 3.63 15.52
N GLY A 304 6.21 3.82 14.22
CA GLY A 304 6.10 5.12 13.56
C GLY A 304 4.66 5.65 13.45
N SER A 305 4.58 6.89 12.99
CA SER A 305 3.29 7.46 12.57
C SER A 305 2.70 6.66 11.42
N PRO A 306 1.38 6.76 11.14
CA PRO A 306 0.88 6.42 9.81
C PRO A 306 1.65 7.22 8.76
N SER A 307 1.63 6.75 7.51
CA SER A 307 2.23 7.52 6.42
C SER A 307 1.34 8.73 6.12
N LEU A 308 1.77 9.92 6.52
CA LEU A 308 1.02 11.18 6.40
C LEU A 308 1.30 11.89 5.07
N LEU A 309 0.32 12.64 4.60
CA LEU A 309 0.39 13.35 3.31
C LEU A 309 0.04 14.85 3.48
N PRO A 310 0.89 15.66 4.15
CA PRO A 310 0.60 17.04 4.55
C PRO A 310 0.62 18.04 3.37
N LEU A 311 -0.26 17.85 2.39
CA LEU A 311 -0.28 18.64 1.15
C LEU A 311 -1.24 19.83 1.20
N CYS A 312 -2.34 19.72 1.92
CA CYS A 312 -3.37 20.75 2.01
C CYS A 312 -3.83 20.96 3.45
N ASP A 313 -4.66 21.97 3.68
CA ASP A 313 -5.12 22.30 5.04
C ASP A 313 -5.96 21.18 5.67
N GLU A 314 -6.70 20.42 4.86
CA GLU A 314 -7.50 19.29 5.34
C GLU A 314 -6.60 18.16 5.87
N THR A 315 -5.59 17.75 5.09
CA THR A 315 -4.64 16.71 5.50
C THR A 315 -3.81 17.17 6.69
N LYS A 316 -3.33 18.41 6.71
CA LYS A 316 -2.61 19.00 7.86
C LYS A 316 -3.45 19.08 9.12
N LYS A 317 -4.79 19.23 8.99
CA LYS A 317 -5.69 19.17 10.13
C LYS A 317 -5.70 17.78 10.75
N PHE A 318 -5.78 16.73 9.95
CA PHE A 318 -5.66 15.35 10.42
C PHE A 318 -4.31 15.11 11.10
N ASP A 319 -3.20 15.53 10.48
CA ASP A 319 -1.86 15.38 11.04
C ASP A 319 -1.77 15.98 12.44
N LYS A 320 -2.30 17.21 12.61
CA LYS A 320 -2.32 17.88 13.88
C LYS A 320 -3.16 17.12 14.90
N GLU A 321 -4.36 16.70 14.52
CA GLU A 321 -5.26 15.93 15.39
C GLU A 321 -4.61 14.62 15.85
N PHE A 322 -3.96 13.90 14.92
CA PHE A 322 -3.22 12.67 15.22
C PHE A 322 -2.06 12.94 16.19
N LEU A 323 -1.21 13.93 15.91
CA LEU A 323 -0.04 14.22 16.74
C LEU A 323 -0.43 14.72 18.14
N ASP A 324 -1.47 15.56 18.25
CA ASP A 324 -1.99 16.03 19.52
C ASP A 324 -2.61 14.87 20.33
N TYR A 325 -3.38 14.00 19.68
CA TYR A 325 -3.91 12.81 20.34
C TYR A 325 -2.80 11.90 20.85
N ALA A 326 -1.80 11.63 20.02
CA ALA A 326 -0.68 10.74 20.35
C ALA A 326 0.15 11.28 21.54
N ARG A 327 0.35 12.62 21.61
CA ARG A 327 1.02 13.27 22.75
C ARG A 327 0.22 13.12 24.04
N ASN A 328 -1.09 13.36 23.97
CA ASN A 328 -1.97 13.37 25.14
C ASN A 328 -2.32 11.96 25.65
N ASN A 329 -1.97 10.92 24.91
CA ASN A 329 -2.32 9.53 25.19
C ASN A 329 -1.13 8.58 25.34
N ASP A 330 0.09 9.09 25.52
CA ASP A 330 1.32 8.33 25.72
C ASP A 330 1.63 7.31 24.60
N CYS A 331 1.22 7.63 23.35
CA CYS A 331 1.46 6.79 22.19
C CYS A 331 2.13 7.57 21.04
N TYR A 332 2.99 8.55 21.41
CA TYR A 332 3.69 9.35 20.41
C TYR A 332 4.67 8.50 19.60
N PRO A 333 4.64 8.57 18.26
CA PRO A 333 5.45 7.72 17.40
C PRO A 333 6.95 7.90 17.64
N ASP A 334 7.73 6.85 17.47
CA ASP A 334 9.20 6.90 17.57
C ASP A 334 9.82 7.64 16.39
N PHE A 335 9.18 7.62 15.23
CA PHE A 335 9.54 8.34 14.01
C PHE A 335 8.28 8.71 13.22
N LEU A 336 8.40 9.69 12.33
CA LEU A 336 7.31 10.14 11.47
C LEU A 336 7.57 9.70 10.03
N ILE A 337 6.50 9.34 9.33
CA ILE A 337 6.53 9.03 7.90
C ILE A 337 5.69 10.05 7.16
N VAL A 338 6.23 10.60 6.08
CA VAL A 338 5.52 11.54 5.20
C VAL A 338 5.69 11.14 3.74
N HIS A 339 4.70 11.53 2.94
CA HIS A 339 4.71 11.42 1.49
C HIS A 339 4.63 12.81 0.86
N TYR A 340 5.16 12.96 -0.34
CA TYR A 340 5.01 14.18 -1.13
C TYR A 340 4.73 13.84 -2.59
N PHE A 341 3.57 14.29 -3.10
CA PHE A 341 3.17 14.11 -4.49
C PHE A 341 2.71 15.45 -5.06
N GLU A 342 3.46 16.03 -5.99
CA GLU A 342 3.12 17.35 -6.54
C GLU A 342 2.07 17.28 -7.67
N ASN A 343 2.21 16.33 -8.58
CA ASN A 343 1.45 16.34 -9.83
C ASN A 343 0.24 15.40 -9.88
N ASN A 344 0.28 14.24 -9.24
CA ASN A 344 -0.77 13.24 -9.33
C ASN A 344 -2.00 13.58 -8.49
N PHE A 345 -1.79 14.15 -7.31
CA PHE A 345 -2.88 14.56 -6.44
C PHE A 345 -3.66 15.75 -7.00
N SER A 346 -3.01 16.71 -7.67
CA SER A 346 -3.72 17.83 -8.29
C SER A 346 -4.75 17.37 -9.33
N ASN A 347 -4.46 16.32 -10.08
CA ASN A 347 -5.39 15.75 -11.05
C ASN A 347 -6.48 14.89 -10.39
N TYR A 348 -6.15 14.14 -9.36
CA TYR A 348 -7.08 13.31 -8.60
C TYR A 348 -8.06 14.16 -7.78
N PHE A 349 -7.57 15.14 -7.04
CA PHE A 349 -8.42 16.08 -6.27
C PHE A 349 -9.21 17.04 -7.18
N LYS A 350 -8.70 17.44 -8.37
CA LYS A 350 -9.46 18.19 -9.37
C LYS A 350 -10.71 17.45 -9.84
N GLN A 351 -10.64 16.13 -9.97
CA GLN A 351 -11.80 15.32 -10.37
C GLN A 351 -12.84 15.20 -9.26
N ILE A 352 -12.41 15.17 -7.99
CA ILE A 352 -13.29 14.99 -6.84
C ILE A 352 -13.91 16.32 -6.39
N ASN A 353 -13.13 17.38 -6.27
CA ASN A 353 -13.56 18.64 -5.64
C ASN A 353 -13.68 19.83 -6.60
N LYS A 354 -13.39 19.67 -7.89
CA LYS A 354 -13.37 20.78 -8.90
C LYS A 354 -12.45 21.96 -8.52
N GLU A 355 -11.67 21.86 -7.47
CA GLU A 355 -10.71 22.87 -7.06
C GLU A 355 -9.40 22.69 -7.81
N GLN A 356 -8.89 23.79 -8.37
CA GLN A 356 -7.55 23.82 -8.93
C GLN A 356 -6.56 23.96 -7.78
N PHE A 357 -5.82 22.90 -7.46
CA PHE A 357 -4.58 23.08 -6.68
C PHE A 357 -3.60 23.86 -7.57
N PRO A 358 -3.23 25.08 -7.20
CA PRO A 358 -2.25 25.81 -7.98
C PRO A 358 -0.91 25.08 -7.90
N THR A 359 -0.31 24.85 -9.04
CA THR A 359 1.10 24.44 -9.12
C THR A 359 1.95 25.63 -8.67
N ASP A 360 2.12 25.79 -7.37
CA ASP A 360 3.03 26.79 -6.81
C ASP A 360 4.43 26.17 -6.82
N PRO A 361 5.42 26.76 -7.51
CA PRO A 361 6.80 26.25 -7.51
C PRO A 361 7.45 26.21 -6.11
N ASN A 362 6.81 26.83 -5.11
CA ASN A 362 7.26 26.79 -3.73
C ASN A 362 6.58 25.69 -2.88
N ASN A 363 5.70 24.85 -3.46
CA ASN A 363 4.97 23.84 -2.68
C ASN A 363 5.91 22.89 -1.95
N PHE A 364 6.96 22.43 -2.61
CA PHE A 364 7.96 21.57 -1.97
C PHE A 364 8.68 22.28 -0.81
N THR A 365 9.03 23.54 -0.97
CA THR A 365 9.63 24.34 0.11
C THR A 365 8.67 24.48 1.29
N LYS A 366 7.40 24.81 1.03
CA LYS A 366 6.36 24.90 2.09
C LYS A 366 6.15 23.56 2.80
N PHE A 367 6.17 22.46 2.05
CA PHE A 367 6.11 21.11 2.63
C PHE A 367 7.32 20.85 3.54
N ILE A 368 8.53 21.14 3.09
CA ILE A 368 9.75 20.97 3.89
C ILE A 368 9.70 21.85 5.15
N ASP A 369 9.25 23.09 5.05
CA ASP A 369 9.12 24.00 6.20
C ASP A 369 8.09 23.45 7.20
N TYR A 370 6.97 22.91 6.72
CA TYR A 370 5.94 22.30 7.57
C TYR A 370 6.49 21.09 8.32
N ILE A 371 7.09 20.12 7.62
CA ILE A 371 7.60 18.91 8.27
C ILE A 371 8.82 19.16 9.17
N LYS A 372 9.52 20.30 9.01
CA LYS A 372 10.59 20.76 9.91
C LYS A 372 10.10 21.63 11.06
N SER A 373 8.81 21.98 11.08
CA SER A 373 8.27 22.77 12.18
C SER A 373 8.35 22.00 13.49
N PRO A 374 8.70 22.64 14.62
CA PRO A 374 8.77 21.98 15.92
C PRO A 374 7.45 21.29 16.32
N ASP A 375 6.32 21.87 15.91
CA ASP A 375 4.97 21.33 16.19
C ASP A 375 4.71 20.02 15.46
N PHE A 376 5.30 19.82 14.28
CA PHE A 376 5.17 18.59 13.51
C PHE A 376 6.19 17.53 13.95
N TYR A 377 7.50 17.79 13.79
CA TYR A 377 8.48 16.71 13.99
C TYR A 377 8.82 16.44 15.46
N TYR A 378 8.63 17.40 16.35
CA TYR A 378 8.83 17.28 17.81
C TYR A 378 10.14 16.56 18.20
N GLY A 379 11.24 16.86 17.48
CA GLY A 379 12.54 16.23 17.69
C GLY A 379 12.68 14.79 17.21
N LYS A 380 11.67 14.23 16.53
CA LYS A 380 11.71 12.88 15.97
C LYS A 380 12.33 12.85 14.58
N LYS A 381 12.77 11.67 14.16
CA LYS A 381 13.18 11.44 12.77
C LYS A 381 11.94 11.54 11.88
N VAL A 382 12.08 12.20 10.73
CA VAL A 382 11.05 12.24 9.69
C VAL A 382 11.58 11.53 8.46
N TYR A 383 10.83 10.57 7.95
CA TYR A 383 11.15 9.83 6.74
C TYR A 383 10.20 10.21 5.62
N LEU A 384 10.75 10.70 4.52
CA LEU A 384 10.03 10.86 3.25
C LEU A 384 10.16 9.53 2.50
N THR A 385 9.09 8.73 2.48
CA THR A 385 9.13 7.36 1.95
C THR A 385 8.53 7.23 0.56
N GLU A 386 7.69 8.17 0.16
CA GLU A 386 7.16 8.25 -1.20
C GLU A 386 7.26 9.69 -1.68
N PHE A 387 7.79 9.84 -2.89
CA PHE A 387 8.05 11.14 -3.51
C PHE A 387 7.78 11.08 -5.01
N ASN A 388 7.00 12.05 -5.56
CA ASN A 388 6.76 12.20 -6.99
C ASN A 388 6.61 13.68 -7.38
#